data_92e7f62ca400ad971937ffbe00e1c6d7
#
_entry.id   92e7f62ca400ad971937ffbe00e1c6d7
#
_cell.length_a   1.000
_cell.length_b   1.000
_cell.length_c   1.000
_cell.angle_alpha   90.00
_cell.angle_beta   90.00
_cell.angle_gamma   90.00
#
_symmetry.space_group_name_H-M   'P 1'
#
loop_
_entity.id
_entity.type
_entity.pdbx_description
1 polymer ?
#
loop_
_entity_poly.entity_id
_entity_poly.type
_entity_poly.pdbx_seq_one_letter_code
_entity_poly.pdbx_strand_id
1 'polypeptide(L)'
;MTSKTKKITRIGVVAALYATITLVLGSISYGPIQFRISEVMTLLPLFGKEYILSLTIGCFLANVIGPYGVPDIILGTLATFISVYLVYLTGKYIKGKKGYLIIASLWPTIVNAIIIGGVMLHGLFKLPLILSILQVGFGQFVVITIIGVPLFRFLNNKYSKLLKDILN
;
A
#
# COMPACT_ATOMS: atom_id res chain seq x y z
N MET A 1 -5.57 26.60 11.51
CA MET A 1 -5.39 26.01 10.16
C MET A 1 -6.74 25.77 9.52
N THR A 2 -6.89 26.14 8.25
CA THR A 2 -8.13 25.83 7.50
C THR A 2 -8.26 24.32 7.27
N SER A 3 -9.49 23.82 7.08
CA SER A 3 -9.76 22.40 6.75
C SER A 3 -8.94 21.93 5.54
N LYS A 4 -8.77 22.78 4.54
CA LYS A 4 -7.98 22.51 3.34
C LYS A 4 -6.48 22.32 3.67
N THR A 5 -5.92 23.15 4.53
CA THR A 5 -4.51 23.06 4.95
C THR A 5 -4.25 21.75 5.71
N LYS A 6 -5.12 21.40 6.66
CA LYS A 6 -5.03 20.14 7.40
C LYS A 6 -4.99 18.91 6.47
N LYS A 7 -5.83 18.92 5.44
CA LYS A 7 -5.89 17.84 4.46
C LYS A 7 -4.59 17.71 3.65
N ILE A 8 -4.05 18.83 3.17
CA ILE A 8 -2.79 18.85 2.41
C ILE A 8 -1.62 18.36 3.29
N THR A 9 -1.53 18.86 4.53
CA THR A 9 -0.51 18.41 5.49
C THR A 9 -0.59 16.90 5.73
N ARG A 10 -1.80 16.36 5.92
CA ARG A 10 -2.01 14.92 6.11
C ARG A 10 -1.53 14.11 4.90
N ILE A 11 -1.87 14.57 3.69
CA ILE A 11 -1.41 13.93 2.45
C ILE A 11 0.11 13.90 2.40
N GLY A 12 0.77 15.02 2.66
CA GLY A 12 2.24 15.11 2.64
C GLY A 12 2.91 14.24 3.70
N VAL A 13 2.42 14.26 4.93
CA VAL A 13 2.98 13.46 6.04
C VAL A 13 2.86 11.97 5.76
N VAL A 14 1.70 11.50 5.30
CA VAL A 14 1.50 10.08 5.00
C VAL A 14 2.34 9.64 3.81
N ALA A 15 2.46 10.47 2.76
CA ALA A 15 3.33 10.19 1.62
C ALA A 15 4.81 10.10 2.04
N ALA A 16 5.28 11.04 2.86
CA ALA A 16 6.64 11.05 3.39
C ALA A 16 6.93 9.82 4.26
N LEU A 17 6.02 9.45 5.16
CA LEU A 17 6.15 8.25 5.99
C LEU A 17 6.25 6.99 5.15
N TYR A 18 5.37 6.82 4.15
CA TYR A 18 5.43 5.67 3.24
C TYR A 18 6.78 5.58 2.54
N ALA A 19 7.22 6.68 1.92
CA ALA A 19 8.50 6.73 1.22
C ALA A 19 9.68 6.45 2.15
N THR A 20 9.72 7.10 3.32
CA THR A 20 10.80 6.92 4.30
C THR A 20 10.88 5.47 4.80
N ILE A 21 9.76 4.86 5.19
CA ILE A 21 9.76 3.45 5.64
C ILE A 21 10.24 2.53 4.51
N THR A 22 9.78 2.73 3.28
CA THR A 22 10.22 1.93 2.12
C THR A 22 11.72 2.04 1.90
N LEU A 23 12.28 3.25 1.94
CA LEU A 23 13.68 3.52 1.65
C LEU A 23 14.61 3.08 2.79
N VAL A 24 14.25 3.35 4.04
CA VAL A 24 15.04 2.93 5.22
C VAL A 24 15.13 1.40 5.29
N LEU A 25 14.05 0.71 4.94
CA LEU A 25 14.01 -0.75 4.87
C LEU A 25 14.29 -1.26 3.44
N GLY A 26 15.07 -0.52 2.65
CA GLY A 26 15.29 -0.80 1.23
C GLY A 26 15.79 -2.21 0.92
N SER A 27 16.66 -2.78 1.76
CA SER A 27 17.19 -4.14 1.59
C SER A 27 16.11 -5.23 1.56
N ILE A 28 15.02 -5.06 2.31
CA ILE A 28 13.90 -6.00 2.30
C ILE A 28 12.75 -5.53 1.40
N SER A 29 12.60 -4.21 1.24
CA SER A 29 11.54 -3.62 0.40
C SER A 29 11.74 -3.89 -1.09
N TYR A 30 13.00 -3.92 -1.54
CA TYR A 30 13.38 -4.16 -2.94
C TYR A 30 14.04 -5.52 -3.16
N GLY A 31 13.94 -6.43 -2.21
CA GLY A 31 14.38 -7.83 -2.37
C GLY A 31 13.47 -8.64 -3.29
N PRO A 32 13.84 -9.90 -3.62
CA PRO A 32 13.05 -10.75 -4.53
C PRO A 32 11.61 -10.99 -4.07
N ILE A 33 11.37 -11.05 -2.77
CA ILE A 33 10.04 -11.27 -2.17
C ILE A 33 9.29 -9.94 -1.95
N GLN A 34 10.02 -8.80 -1.97
CA GLN A 34 9.48 -7.45 -1.79
C GLN A 34 8.63 -7.27 -0.50
N PHE A 35 9.23 -7.55 0.66
CA PHE A 35 8.61 -7.23 1.96
C PHE A 35 8.58 -5.71 2.21
N ARG A 36 7.69 -5.00 1.54
CA ARG A 36 7.50 -3.55 1.75
C ARG A 36 6.63 -3.32 2.98
N ILE A 37 7.25 -3.08 4.13
CA ILE A 37 6.51 -2.84 5.39
C ILE A 37 5.57 -1.62 5.28
N SER A 38 5.94 -0.61 4.50
CA SER A 38 5.08 0.54 4.19
C SER A 38 3.73 0.16 3.55
N GLU A 39 3.62 -0.99 2.91
CA GLU A 39 2.37 -1.48 2.31
C GLU A 39 1.26 -1.77 3.35
N VAL A 40 1.59 -1.91 4.64
CA VAL A 40 0.58 -1.93 5.72
C VAL A 40 -0.30 -0.67 5.65
N MET A 41 0.26 0.46 5.23
CA MET A 41 -0.46 1.73 5.10
C MET A 41 -1.50 1.71 3.97
N THR A 42 -1.45 0.74 3.04
CA THR A 42 -2.45 0.60 1.96
C THR A 42 -3.87 0.33 2.45
N LEU A 43 -4.03 0.01 3.74
CA LEU A 43 -5.34 -0.08 4.40
C LEU A 43 -5.91 1.29 4.83
N LEU A 44 -5.12 2.39 4.83
CA LEU A 44 -5.60 3.73 5.23
C LEU A 44 -6.76 4.27 4.39
N PRO A 45 -6.91 3.98 3.10
CA PRO A 45 -8.07 4.40 2.32
C PRO A 45 -9.43 3.93 2.84
N LEU A 46 -9.45 2.93 3.74
CA LEU A 46 -10.67 2.55 4.49
C LEU A 46 -11.20 3.69 5.38
N PHE A 47 -10.37 4.67 5.72
CA PHE A 47 -10.75 5.85 6.49
C PHE A 47 -11.11 7.07 5.63
N GLY A 48 -10.55 7.20 4.43
CA GLY A 48 -10.81 8.35 3.58
C GLY A 48 -10.11 8.32 2.22
N LYS A 49 -10.72 8.96 1.24
CA LYS A 49 -10.24 8.99 -0.15
C LYS A 49 -8.91 9.75 -0.33
N GLU A 50 -8.56 10.65 0.57
CA GLU A 50 -7.31 11.42 0.54
C GLU A 50 -6.07 10.52 0.65
N TYR A 51 -6.20 9.36 1.30
CA TYR A 51 -5.11 8.40 1.43
C TYR A 51 -4.76 7.71 0.11
N ILE A 52 -5.65 7.71 -0.88
CA ILE A 52 -5.33 7.25 -2.23
C ILE A 52 -4.18 8.09 -2.79
N LEU A 53 -4.33 9.41 -2.75
CA LEU A 53 -3.31 10.34 -3.25
C LEU A 53 -2.02 10.27 -2.42
N SER A 54 -2.15 10.22 -1.08
CA SER A 54 -1.00 10.13 -0.18
C SER A 54 -0.09 8.94 -0.50
N LEU A 55 -0.67 7.76 -0.61
CA LEU A 55 0.07 6.51 -0.80
C LEU A 55 0.61 6.39 -2.22
N THR A 56 -0.14 6.89 -3.21
CA THR A 56 0.34 6.95 -4.60
C THR A 56 1.57 7.85 -4.73
N ILE A 57 1.55 9.05 -4.12
CA ILE A 57 2.70 9.96 -4.11
C ILE A 57 3.85 9.33 -3.31
N GLY A 58 3.57 8.74 -2.15
CA GLY A 58 4.61 8.09 -1.33
C GLY A 58 5.30 6.94 -2.06
N CYS A 59 4.54 6.10 -2.76
CA CYS A 59 5.09 5.03 -3.60
C CYS A 59 5.90 5.59 -4.78
N PHE A 60 5.38 6.61 -5.47
CA PHE A 60 6.11 7.28 -6.55
C PHE A 60 7.48 7.79 -6.07
N LEU A 61 7.52 8.51 -4.95
CA LEU A 61 8.77 9.04 -4.38
C LEU A 61 9.75 7.91 -3.99
N ALA A 62 9.24 6.83 -3.37
CA ALA A 62 10.05 5.68 -3.02
C ALA A 62 10.65 5.00 -4.26
N ASN A 63 9.87 4.86 -5.33
CA ASN A 63 10.31 4.20 -6.57
C ASN A 63 11.25 5.09 -7.40
N VAL A 64 11.13 6.43 -7.35
CA VAL A 64 12.09 7.35 -7.98
C VAL A 64 13.51 7.18 -7.41
N ILE A 65 13.60 6.93 -6.10
CA ILE A 65 14.89 6.72 -5.40
C ILE A 65 15.30 5.24 -5.42
N GLY A 66 14.35 4.34 -5.65
CA GLY A 66 14.54 2.89 -5.61
C GLY A 66 15.42 2.35 -6.74
N PRO A 67 15.90 1.10 -6.61
CA PRO A 67 16.91 0.52 -7.50
C PRO A 67 16.37 0.05 -8.86
N TYR A 68 15.06 -0.10 -9.04
CA TYR A 68 14.47 -0.68 -10.26
C TYR A 68 14.20 0.33 -11.38
N GLY A 69 14.41 1.63 -11.13
CA GLY A 69 14.30 2.69 -12.12
C GLY A 69 12.90 2.89 -12.71
N VAL A 70 12.86 3.32 -13.98
CA VAL A 70 11.61 3.72 -14.66
C VAL A 70 10.51 2.66 -14.64
N PRO A 71 10.77 1.36 -14.82
CA PRO A 71 9.72 0.34 -14.71
C PRO A 71 8.98 0.37 -13.38
N ASP A 72 9.69 0.48 -12.24
CA ASP A 72 9.06 0.51 -10.92
C ASP A 72 8.38 1.86 -10.64
N ILE A 73 8.93 2.96 -11.17
CA ILE A 73 8.29 4.27 -11.08
C ILE A 73 6.90 4.22 -11.71
N ILE A 74 6.76 3.61 -12.88
CA ILE A 74 5.49 3.56 -13.60
C ILE A 74 4.60 2.42 -13.06
N LEU A 75 5.08 1.18 -13.13
CA LEU A 75 4.27 0.01 -12.81
C LEU A 75 4.00 -0.12 -11.31
N GLY A 76 4.99 0.16 -10.45
CA GLY A 76 4.82 0.12 -9.00
C GLY A 76 3.88 1.21 -8.49
N THR A 77 3.98 2.43 -9.03
CA THR A 77 3.05 3.51 -8.68
C THR A 77 1.63 3.23 -9.18
N LEU A 78 1.49 2.68 -10.39
CA LEU A 78 0.19 2.28 -10.94
C LEU A 78 -0.43 1.14 -10.12
N ALA A 79 0.35 0.13 -9.76
CA ALA A 79 -0.10 -0.98 -8.92
C ALA A 79 -0.60 -0.49 -7.56
N THR A 80 0.14 0.41 -6.91
CA THR A 80 -0.27 1.03 -5.65
C THR A 80 -1.55 1.84 -5.83
N PHE A 81 -1.64 2.69 -6.86
CA PHE A 81 -2.86 3.48 -7.13
C PHE A 81 -4.09 2.59 -7.28
N ILE A 82 -4.03 1.55 -8.13
CA ILE A 82 -5.14 0.61 -8.34
C ILE A 82 -5.50 -0.08 -7.01
N SER A 83 -4.51 -0.58 -6.29
CA SER A 83 -4.69 -1.27 -5.01
C SER A 83 -5.43 -0.42 -3.99
N VAL A 84 -4.93 0.78 -3.72
CA VAL A 84 -5.51 1.68 -2.71
C VAL A 84 -6.88 2.21 -3.12
N TYR A 85 -7.14 2.35 -4.42
CA TYR A 85 -8.47 2.69 -4.92
C TYR A 85 -9.48 1.56 -4.66
N LEU A 86 -9.11 0.30 -4.92
CA LEU A 86 -9.94 -0.87 -4.62
C LEU A 86 -10.16 -1.04 -3.10
N VAL A 87 -9.15 -0.78 -2.28
CA VAL A 87 -9.29 -0.73 -0.82
C VAL A 87 -10.30 0.34 -0.40
N TYR A 88 -10.23 1.53 -0.97
CA TYR A 88 -11.23 2.59 -0.73
C TYR A 88 -12.65 2.15 -1.11
N LEU A 89 -12.82 1.53 -2.28
CA LEU A 89 -14.13 1.02 -2.70
C LEU A 89 -14.65 -0.06 -1.76
N THR A 90 -13.77 -0.96 -1.28
CA THR A 90 -14.12 -1.94 -0.25
C THR A 90 -14.64 -1.27 1.02
N GLY A 91 -13.94 -0.23 1.48
CA GLY A 91 -14.40 0.58 2.61
C GLY A 91 -15.73 1.28 2.37
N LYS A 92 -15.97 1.77 1.14
CA LYS A 92 -17.20 2.46 0.77
C LYS A 92 -18.42 1.54 0.71
N TYR A 93 -18.27 0.31 0.18
CA TYR A 93 -19.43 -0.55 -0.13
C TYR A 93 -19.65 -1.69 0.86
N ILE A 94 -18.60 -2.20 1.52
CA ILE A 94 -18.71 -3.40 2.36
C ILE A 94 -18.16 -3.22 3.79
N LYS A 95 -17.80 -1.99 4.20
CA LYS A 95 -17.36 -1.70 5.57
C LYS A 95 -18.45 -2.15 6.58
N GLY A 96 -18.02 -2.85 7.62
CA GLY A 96 -18.92 -3.40 8.65
C GLY A 96 -19.37 -4.83 8.41
N LYS A 97 -19.23 -5.38 7.20
CA LYS A 97 -19.48 -6.81 6.96
C LYS A 97 -18.31 -7.65 7.50
N LYS A 98 -18.60 -8.89 7.93
CA LYS A 98 -17.56 -9.84 8.36
C LYS A 98 -16.53 -10.04 7.24
N GLY A 99 -15.24 -9.94 7.59
CA GLY A 99 -14.15 -10.19 6.63
C GLY A 99 -13.76 -9.03 5.71
N TYR A 100 -14.42 -7.85 5.78
CA TYR A 100 -14.13 -6.73 4.88
C TYR A 100 -12.64 -6.29 4.91
N LEU A 101 -11.97 -6.39 6.06
CA LEU A 101 -10.54 -6.08 6.17
C LEU A 101 -9.66 -7.06 5.41
N ILE A 102 -10.02 -8.36 5.42
CA ILE A 102 -9.32 -9.39 4.67
C ILE A 102 -9.50 -9.12 3.17
N ILE A 103 -10.72 -8.85 2.72
CA ILE A 103 -10.99 -8.51 1.32
C ILE A 103 -10.19 -7.27 0.91
N ALA A 104 -10.16 -6.23 1.76
CA ALA A 104 -9.37 -5.03 1.50
C ALA A 104 -7.87 -5.33 1.37
N SER A 105 -7.32 -6.19 2.23
CA SER A 105 -5.89 -6.54 2.22
C SER A 105 -5.47 -7.42 1.04
N LEU A 106 -6.41 -8.13 0.43
CA LEU A 106 -6.12 -8.97 -0.75
C LEU A 106 -5.94 -8.15 -2.03
N TRP A 107 -6.53 -6.95 -2.14
CA TRP A 107 -6.37 -6.13 -3.34
C TRP A 107 -4.91 -5.76 -3.63
N PRO A 108 -4.15 -5.19 -2.69
CA PRO A 108 -2.73 -4.93 -2.93
C PRO A 108 -1.95 -6.22 -3.23
N THR A 109 -2.27 -7.32 -2.55
CA THR A 109 -1.63 -8.62 -2.78
C THR A 109 -1.80 -9.09 -4.22
N ILE A 110 -3.03 -9.09 -4.72
CA ILE A 110 -3.35 -9.57 -6.09
C ILE A 110 -2.78 -8.61 -7.14
N VAL A 111 -3.01 -7.31 -6.98
CA VAL A 111 -2.59 -6.30 -7.96
C VAL A 111 -1.07 -6.27 -8.09
N ASN A 112 -0.32 -6.28 -6.97
CA ASN A 112 1.14 -6.32 -7.02
C ASN A 112 1.67 -7.66 -7.56
N ALA A 113 1.08 -8.80 -7.19
CA ALA A 113 1.48 -10.09 -7.74
C ALA A 113 1.37 -10.10 -9.27
N ILE A 114 0.30 -9.52 -9.84
CA ILE A 114 0.09 -9.48 -11.29
C ILE A 114 0.98 -8.42 -11.93
N ILE A 115 0.96 -7.17 -11.47
CA ILE A 115 1.65 -6.05 -12.14
C ILE A 115 3.15 -6.14 -11.89
N ILE A 116 3.59 -6.30 -10.63
CA ILE A 116 5.02 -6.37 -10.32
C ILE A 116 5.57 -7.75 -10.63
N GLY A 117 4.96 -8.82 -10.12
CA GLY A 117 5.42 -10.19 -10.38
C GLY A 117 5.31 -10.58 -11.85
N GLY A 118 4.14 -10.39 -12.46
CA GLY A 118 3.85 -10.83 -13.83
C GLY A 118 4.41 -9.88 -14.89
N VAL A 119 4.08 -8.57 -14.82
CA VAL A 119 4.45 -7.63 -15.88
C VAL A 119 5.88 -7.13 -15.72
N MET A 120 6.26 -6.66 -14.53
CA MET A 120 7.59 -6.07 -14.33
C MET A 120 8.69 -7.15 -14.24
N LEU A 121 8.61 -8.03 -13.24
CA LEU A 121 9.69 -9.00 -13.00
C LEU A 121 9.78 -10.05 -14.13
N HIS A 122 8.66 -10.60 -14.57
CA HIS A 122 8.68 -11.56 -15.67
C HIS A 122 8.77 -10.85 -17.02
N GLY A 123 7.86 -9.94 -17.34
CA GLY A 123 7.76 -9.33 -18.66
C GLY A 123 9.00 -8.51 -19.05
N LEU A 124 9.50 -7.65 -18.16
CA LEU A 124 10.62 -6.78 -18.43
C LEU A 124 11.96 -7.36 -17.99
N PHE A 125 12.04 -7.96 -16.79
CA PHE A 125 13.31 -8.50 -16.26
C PHE A 125 13.52 -9.98 -16.56
N LYS A 126 12.57 -10.63 -17.29
CA LYS A 126 12.69 -12.01 -17.78
C LYS A 126 12.86 -13.08 -16.70
N LEU A 127 12.40 -12.80 -15.48
CA LEU A 127 12.39 -13.78 -14.38
C LEU A 127 11.28 -14.83 -14.59
N PRO A 128 11.36 -16.03 -13.96
CA PRO A 128 10.33 -17.05 -14.10
C PRO A 128 8.96 -16.54 -13.61
N LEU A 129 7.92 -16.65 -14.45
CA LEU A 129 6.59 -16.08 -14.23
C LEU A 129 5.97 -16.50 -12.89
N ILE A 130 5.82 -17.81 -12.70
CA ILE A 130 5.14 -18.37 -11.53
C ILE A 130 5.90 -17.98 -10.25
N LEU A 131 7.23 -18.08 -10.27
CA LEU A 131 8.06 -17.73 -9.13
C LEU A 131 7.92 -16.25 -8.77
N SER A 132 7.97 -15.36 -9.75
CA SER A 132 7.85 -13.90 -9.55
C SER A 132 6.48 -13.52 -8.97
N ILE A 133 5.40 -14.08 -9.50
CA ILE A 133 4.03 -13.85 -8.99
C ILE A 133 3.90 -14.35 -7.55
N LEU A 134 4.38 -15.56 -7.26
CA LEU A 134 4.29 -16.15 -5.93
C LEU A 134 5.14 -15.40 -4.90
N GLN A 135 6.37 -14.99 -5.25
CA GLN A 135 7.25 -14.25 -4.34
C GLN A 135 6.65 -12.89 -3.97
N VAL A 136 6.22 -12.10 -4.96
CA VAL A 136 5.61 -10.80 -4.70
C VAL A 136 4.27 -10.97 -3.96
N GLY A 137 3.42 -11.89 -4.41
CA GLY A 137 2.14 -12.19 -3.75
C GLY A 137 2.30 -12.62 -2.30
N PHE A 138 3.27 -13.50 -2.01
CA PHE A 138 3.58 -13.94 -0.66
C PHE A 138 4.07 -12.78 0.22
N GLY A 139 5.01 -11.97 -0.26
CA GLY A 139 5.51 -10.80 0.47
C GLY A 139 4.40 -9.82 0.84
N GLN A 140 3.56 -9.47 -0.14
CA GLN A 140 2.40 -8.59 0.05
C GLN A 140 1.37 -9.20 1.02
N PHE A 141 1.05 -10.49 0.88
CA PHE A 141 0.11 -11.18 1.76
C PHE A 141 0.58 -11.17 3.21
N VAL A 142 1.85 -11.49 3.46
CA VAL A 142 2.43 -11.46 4.81
C VAL A 142 2.36 -10.07 5.41
N VAL A 143 2.81 -9.06 4.68
CA VAL A 143 2.89 -7.68 5.19
C VAL A 143 1.49 -7.10 5.42
N ILE A 144 0.58 -7.22 4.46
CA ILE A 144 -0.69 -6.50 4.52
C ILE A 144 -1.77 -7.31 5.24
N THR A 145 -1.85 -8.62 4.97
CA THR A 145 -2.91 -9.46 5.55
C THR A 145 -2.51 -9.99 6.92
N ILE A 146 -1.33 -10.61 7.06
CA ILE A 146 -0.93 -11.23 8.32
C ILE A 146 -0.53 -10.18 9.36
N ILE A 147 0.23 -9.14 8.97
CA ILE A 147 0.70 -8.10 9.90
C ILE A 147 -0.28 -6.91 9.90
N GLY A 148 -0.65 -6.40 8.73
CA GLY A 148 -1.42 -5.16 8.58
C GLY A 148 -2.84 -5.25 9.11
N VAL A 149 -3.58 -6.33 8.84
CA VAL A 149 -4.97 -6.47 9.31
C VAL A 149 -5.08 -6.51 10.83
N PRO A 150 -4.29 -7.31 11.58
CA PRO A 150 -4.29 -7.26 13.04
C PRO A 150 -3.89 -5.89 13.59
N LEU A 151 -2.83 -5.27 13.05
CA LEU A 151 -2.39 -3.94 13.45
C LEU A 151 -3.49 -2.89 13.23
N PHE A 152 -4.15 -2.93 12.08
CA PHE A 152 -5.26 -2.03 11.76
C PHE A 152 -6.45 -2.22 12.70
N ARG A 153 -6.81 -3.45 13.04
CA ARG A 153 -7.85 -3.76 14.03
C ARG A 153 -7.49 -3.21 15.41
N PHE A 154 -6.27 -3.43 15.85
CA PHE A 154 -5.78 -2.95 17.14
C PHE A 154 -5.86 -1.41 17.21
N LEU A 155 -5.35 -0.71 16.19
CA LEU A 155 -5.39 0.74 16.12
C LEU A 155 -6.83 1.27 16.06
N ASN A 156 -7.69 0.67 15.26
CA ASN A 156 -9.09 1.08 15.16
C ASN A 156 -9.86 0.88 16.47
N ASN A 157 -9.60 -0.20 17.21
CA ASN A 157 -10.26 -0.46 18.48
C ASN A 157 -9.76 0.46 19.61
N LYS A 158 -8.43 0.62 19.72
CA LYS A 158 -7.82 1.39 20.81
C LYS A 158 -7.93 2.90 20.61
N TYR A 159 -7.85 3.37 19.38
CA TYR A 159 -7.77 4.79 19.02
C TYR A 159 -8.93 5.27 18.16
N SER A 160 -10.09 4.60 18.20
CA SER A 160 -11.24 4.94 17.34
C SER A 160 -11.74 6.39 17.53
N LYS A 161 -11.69 6.93 18.76
CA LYS A 161 -11.99 8.35 19.04
C LYS A 161 -10.94 9.27 18.45
N LEU A 162 -9.66 9.03 18.76
CA LEU A 162 -8.52 9.82 18.25
C LEU A 162 -8.44 9.79 16.72
N LEU A 163 -8.65 8.62 16.11
CA LEU A 163 -8.68 8.49 14.66
C LEU A 163 -9.82 9.29 14.03
N LYS A 164 -11.01 9.30 14.64
CA LYS A 164 -12.13 10.15 14.18
C LYS A 164 -11.80 11.64 14.28
N ASP A 165 -11.17 12.08 15.37
CA ASP A 165 -10.81 13.49 15.58
C ASP A 165 -9.68 13.96 14.67
N ILE A 166 -8.74 13.07 14.32
CA ILE A 166 -7.66 13.36 13.39
C ILE A 166 -8.13 13.29 11.93
N LEU A 167 -9.12 12.44 11.65
CA LEU A 167 -9.59 12.14 10.29
C LEU A 167 -10.75 13.05 9.82
N ASN A 168 -11.44 13.75 10.74
CA ASN A 168 -12.41 14.80 10.47
C ASN A 168 -11.75 16.20 10.56
#